data_c589c5427acb7e0670ef18613fca5230
#
_entry.id   c589c5427acb7e0670ef18613fca5230
#
_cell.length_a   1.000
_cell.length_b   1.000
_cell.length_c   1.000
_cell.angle_alpha   90.00
_cell.angle_beta   90.00
_cell.angle_gamma   90.00
#
_symmetry.space_group_name_H-M   'P 1'
#
loop_
_entity.id
_entity.type
_entity.pdbx_description
1 polymer ?
#
loop_
_entity_poly.entity_id
_entity_poly.type
_entity_poly.pdbx_seq_one_letter_code
_entity_poly.pdbx_strand_id
1 'polypeptide(L)'
;MPSKRKQAVDPLELKSGDFVVHEQHGIGRYIEMVSRTVGGVTREYLVIEYASAKRGQPGDRIFVPTDTLEQVSKYIGGEAPTVYRIGSGEWQKAKGRARKAVKAIAGELIRLYAARTSAPGFAFSPDTPWQRELEDAFSYIETPDQLSTIEDVKRDMERPYPMDRIICGDVGYGKTEIAIRAAFKAVQDGKQVAVLVPTTLLVQQHTKTFAERYAGFPIKVVGLSRFNSAKETKTIPVSYTHLTLPTNREV
;
A
#
# COMPACT_ATOMS: atom_id res chain seq x y z
N MET A 1 -0.33 19.54 -9.34
CA MET A 1 -0.72 18.13 -9.16
C MET A 1 -2.15 17.98 -9.66
N PRO A 2 -2.47 17.04 -10.56
CA PRO A 2 -3.85 16.85 -10.98
C PRO A 2 -4.66 16.33 -9.79
N SER A 3 -5.74 17.02 -9.46
CA SER A 3 -6.72 16.59 -8.48
C SER A 3 -7.24 15.22 -8.91
N LYS A 4 -7.05 14.19 -8.09
CA LYS A 4 -7.74 12.91 -8.29
C LYS A 4 -9.23 13.22 -8.27
N ARG A 5 -9.90 13.04 -9.41
CA ARG A 5 -11.37 13.05 -9.46
C ARG A 5 -11.84 12.03 -8.42
N LYS A 6 -12.58 12.48 -7.42
CA LYS A 6 -13.36 11.57 -6.57
C LYS A 6 -14.22 10.77 -7.53
N GLN A 7 -14.15 9.46 -7.47
CA GLN A 7 -15.05 8.61 -8.23
C GLN A 7 -16.46 8.89 -7.71
N ALA A 8 -17.25 9.64 -8.50
CA ALA A 8 -18.66 9.84 -8.20
C ALA A 8 -19.33 8.47 -8.21
N VAL A 9 -20.27 8.26 -7.30
CA VAL A 9 -21.05 7.02 -7.29
C VAL A 9 -21.86 6.98 -8.57
N ASP A 10 -21.78 5.86 -9.29
CA ASP A 10 -22.75 5.58 -10.34
C ASP A 10 -24.07 5.17 -9.67
N PRO A 11 -25.15 5.95 -9.84
CA PRO A 11 -26.45 5.63 -9.24
C PRO A 11 -26.99 4.27 -9.67
N LEU A 12 -26.59 3.79 -10.86
CA LEU A 12 -27.00 2.49 -11.40
C LEU A 12 -26.36 1.29 -10.67
N GLU A 13 -25.23 1.51 -9.97
CA GLU A 13 -24.57 0.50 -9.17
C GLU A 13 -25.09 0.38 -7.73
N LEU A 14 -25.89 1.36 -7.28
CA LEU A 14 -26.47 1.36 -5.92
C LEU A 14 -27.73 0.50 -5.85
N LYS A 15 -27.77 -0.38 -4.85
CA LYS A 15 -28.96 -1.17 -4.50
C LYS A 15 -29.63 -0.57 -3.27
N SER A 16 -30.98 -0.60 -3.23
CA SER A 16 -31.73 -0.19 -2.05
C SER A 16 -31.21 -0.91 -0.79
N GLY A 17 -30.89 -0.15 0.25
CA GLY A 17 -30.27 -0.64 1.47
C GLY A 17 -28.75 -0.48 1.54
N ASP A 18 -28.06 -0.18 0.43
CA ASP A 18 -26.62 0.07 0.43
C ASP A 18 -26.26 1.25 1.33
N PHE A 19 -25.13 1.13 2.03
CA PHE A 19 -24.61 2.26 2.80
C PHE A 19 -23.81 3.20 1.88
N VAL A 20 -24.07 4.49 2.04
CA VAL A 20 -23.40 5.57 1.30
C VAL A 20 -22.86 6.62 2.27
N VAL A 21 -21.80 7.29 1.86
CA VAL A 21 -21.15 8.34 2.64
C VAL A 21 -21.37 9.67 1.94
N HIS A 22 -22.14 10.54 2.57
CA HIS A 22 -22.30 11.93 2.14
C HIS A 22 -21.24 12.81 2.81
N GLU A 23 -20.59 13.68 2.06
CA GLU A 23 -19.47 14.47 2.54
C GLU A 23 -19.82 15.34 3.78
N GLN A 24 -21.03 15.88 3.82
CA GLN A 24 -21.49 16.75 4.92
C GLN A 24 -22.23 16.00 6.02
N HIS A 25 -23.02 14.99 5.67
CA HIS A 25 -23.96 14.33 6.59
C HIS A 25 -23.48 12.97 7.12
N GLY A 26 -22.41 12.43 6.54
CA GLY A 26 -21.84 11.14 6.97
C GLY A 26 -22.54 9.93 6.35
N ILE A 27 -22.52 8.81 7.07
CA ILE A 27 -23.01 7.55 6.57
C ILE A 27 -24.52 7.48 6.73
N GLY A 28 -25.23 7.24 5.62
CA GLY A 28 -26.64 6.97 5.53
C GLY A 28 -26.91 5.72 4.69
N ARG A 29 -28.17 5.37 4.53
CA ARG A 29 -28.63 4.24 3.74
C ARG A 29 -29.31 4.74 2.47
N TYR A 30 -28.87 4.30 1.32
CA TYR A 30 -29.54 4.57 0.06
C TYR A 30 -30.88 3.83 0.01
N ILE A 31 -31.94 4.54 -0.31
CA ILE A 31 -33.29 3.98 -0.40
C ILE A 31 -33.69 3.77 -1.86
N GLU A 32 -33.76 4.87 -2.62
CA GLU A 32 -34.25 4.87 -4.00
C GLU A 32 -33.80 6.14 -4.74
N MET A 33 -33.99 6.17 -6.04
CA MET A 33 -33.90 7.36 -6.87
C MET A 33 -35.31 7.83 -7.21
N VAL A 34 -35.56 9.12 -7.04
CA VAL A 34 -36.88 9.71 -7.30
C VAL A 34 -36.77 10.94 -8.20
N SER A 35 -37.71 11.09 -9.12
CA SER A 35 -37.86 12.31 -9.89
C SER A 35 -38.84 13.26 -9.19
N ARG A 36 -38.45 14.53 -9.02
CA ARG A 36 -39.28 15.58 -8.43
C ARG A 36 -39.31 16.82 -9.31
N THR A 37 -40.46 17.39 -9.48
CA THR A 37 -40.63 18.67 -10.16
C THR A 37 -40.73 19.79 -9.14
N VAL A 38 -39.74 20.69 -9.16
CA VAL A 38 -39.71 21.87 -8.28
C VAL A 38 -39.55 23.11 -9.18
N GLY A 39 -40.48 24.05 -9.06
CA GLY A 39 -40.45 25.28 -9.87
C GLY A 39 -40.56 25.04 -11.39
N GLY A 40 -41.26 23.97 -11.82
CA GLY A 40 -41.45 23.63 -13.23
C GLY A 40 -40.27 22.85 -13.85
N VAL A 41 -39.19 22.58 -13.09
CA VAL A 41 -38.04 21.78 -13.54
C VAL A 41 -38.07 20.42 -12.87
N THR A 42 -38.07 19.35 -13.64
CA THR A 42 -37.98 17.97 -13.14
C THR A 42 -36.50 17.58 -13.00
N ARG A 43 -36.15 17.12 -11.80
CA ARG A 43 -34.80 16.63 -11.48
C ARG A 43 -34.87 15.29 -10.77
N GLU A 44 -33.81 14.51 -10.93
CA GLU A 44 -33.62 13.23 -10.21
C GLU A 44 -32.83 13.45 -8.93
N TYR A 45 -33.21 12.72 -7.89
CA TYR A 45 -32.61 12.80 -6.57
C TYR A 45 -32.32 11.40 -6.02
N LEU A 46 -31.14 11.21 -5.44
CA LEU A 46 -30.90 10.08 -4.55
C LEU A 46 -31.54 10.35 -3.20
N VAL A 47 -32.31 9.40 -2.71
CA VAL A 47 -32.90 9.44 -1.36
C VAL A 47 -31.99 8.65 -0.42
N ILE A 48 -31.44 9.35 0.58
CA ILE A 48 -30.58 8.75 1.59
C ILE A 48 -31.26 8.91 2.95
N GLU A 49 -31.44 7.80 3.65
CA GLU A 49 -32.05 7.75 4.98
C GLU A 49 -30.96 7.73 6.06
N TYR A 50 -31.18 8.53 7.08
CA TYR A 50 -30.32 8.69 8.25
C TYR A 50 -31.06 8.24 9.52
N ALA A 51 -30.32 8.08 10.62
CA ALA A 51 -30.92 7.73 11.90
C ALA A 51 -31.87 8.85 12.37
N SER A 52 -33.04 8.45 12.85
CA SER A 52 -34.04 9.38 13.36
C SER A 52 -33.52 10.20 14.55
N ALA A 53 -33.91 11.46 14.63
CA ALA A 53 -33.65 12.31 15.79
C ALA A 53 -34.39 11.83 17.05
N LYS A 54 -35.56 11.18 16.90
CA LYS A 54 -36.38 10.67 18.00
C LYS A 54 -36.54 9.15 17.93
N ARG A 55 -36.38 8.48 19.05
CA ARG A 55 -36.50 7.01 19.14
C ARG A 55 -37.93 6.58 18.74
N GLY A 56 -38.03 5.61 17.83
CA GLY A 56 -39.31 5.07 17.35
C GLY A 56 -39.95 5.83 16.19
N GLN A 57 -39.31 6.87 15.64
CA GLN A 57 -39.76 7.53 14.43
C GLN A 57 -38.95 7.05 13.20
N PRO A 58 -39.51 7.13 11.98
CA PRO A 58 -38.77 6.84 10.75
C PRO A 58 -37.54 7.74 10.65
N GLY A 59 -36.51 7.23 9.94
CA GLY A 59 -35.28 7.96 9.73
C GLY A 59 -35.48 9.26 8.96
N ASP A 60 -34.61 10.22 9.22
CA ASP A 60 -34.60 11.47 8.47
C ASP A 60 -34.05 11.21 7.05
N ARG A 61 -34.64 11.83 6.03
CA ARG A 61 -34.25 11.62 4.63
C ARG A 61 -33.74 12.91 4.01
N ILE A 62 -32.64 12.78 3.28
CA ILE A 62 -32.14 13.84 2.40
C ILE A 62 -32.30 13.44 0.93
N PHE A 63 -32.49 14.44 0.10
CA PHE A 63 -32.63 14.31 -1.34
C PHE A 63 -31.41 14.97 -1.97
N VAL A 64 -30.49 14.14 -2.49
CA VAL A 64 -29.26 14.63 -3.14
C VAL A 64 -29.50 14.70 -4.64
N PRO A 65 -29.43 15.89 -5.25
CA PRO A 65 -29.58 16.03 -6.68
C PRO A 65 -28.48 15.25 -7.44
N THR A 66 -28.81 14.69 -8.59
CA THR A 66 -27.87 13.94 -9.41
C THR A 66 -26.70 14.78 -9.94
N ASP A 67 -26.85 16.09 -10.04
CA ASP A 67 -25.77 17.03 -10.39
C ASP A 67 -24.73 17.22 -9.27
N THR A 68 -25.01 16.74 -8.05
CA THR A 68 -24.11 16.82 -6.88
C THR A 68 -23.63 15.45 -6.37
N LEU A 69 -23.70 14.42 -7.20
CA LEU A 69 -23.30 13.04 -6.82
C LEU A 69 -21.83 12.91 -6.39
N GLU A 70 -20.98 13.82 -6.77
CA GLU A 70 -19.58 13.89 -6.32
C GLU A 70 -19.45 14.02 -4.78
N GLN A 71 -20.53 14.47 -4.09
CA GLN A 71 -20.59 14.55 -2.63
C GLN A 71 -20.95 13.22 -1.97
N VAL A 72 -21.31 12.21 -2.75
CA VAL A 72 -21.71 10.88 -2.26
C VAL A 72 -20.75 9.82 -2.77
N SER A 73 -20.36 8.91 -1.91
CA SER A 73 -19.56 7.74 -2.28
C SER A 73 -20.15 6.48 -1.66
N LYS A 74 -19.99 5.34 -2.30
CA LYS A 74 -20.39 4.05 -1.75
C LYS A 74 -19.52 3.74 -0.52
N TYR A 75 -20.14 3.26 0.56
CA TYR A 75 -19.39 2.80 1.72
C TYR A 75 -18.67 1.49 1.39
N ILE A 76 -17.36 1.49 1.53
CA ILE A 76 -16.50 0.32 1.32
C ILE A 76 -15.91 -0.07 2.67
N GLY A 77 -16.62 -0.90 3.41
CA GLY A 77 -16.18 -1.42 4.71
C GLY A 77 -16.67 -2.84 4.92
N GLY A 78 -15.96 -3.63 5.74
CA GLY A 78 -16.28 -5.05 5.99
C GLY A 78 -17.45 -5.27 6.93
N GLU A 79 -17.79 -4.29 7.78
CA GLU A 79 -18.89 -4.38 8.75
C GLU A 79 -19.97 -3.33 8.46
N ALA A 80 -21.22 -3.62 8.87
CA ALA A 80 -22.31 -2.67 8.74
C ALA A 80 -22.04 -1.43 9.61
N PRO A 81 -21.90 -0.24 9.01
CA PRO A 81 -21.56 0.96 9.75
C PRO A 81 -22.76 1.49 10.56
N THR A 82 -22.46 2.25 11.60
CA THR A 82 -23.49 3.03 12.28
C THR A 82 -23.96 4.18 11.40
N VAL A 83 -25.27 4.24 11.16
CA VAL A 83 -25.92 5.34 10.43
C VAL A 83 -25.92 6.59 11.31
N TYR A 84 -25.48 7.71 10.76
CA TYR A 84 -25.41 8.98 11.49
C TYR A 84 -26.78 9.66 11.60
N ARG A 85 -26.89 10.60 12.53
CA ARG A 85 -28.01 11.54 12.63
C ARG A 85 -27.71 12.85 11.94
N ILE A 86 -28.63 13.37 11.17
CA ILE A 86 -28.48 14.69 10.53
C ILE A 86 -28.38 15.77 11.63
N GLY A 87 -27.40 16.66 11.52
CA GLY A 87 -27.18 17.76 12.44
C GLY A 87 -26.59 17.41 13.80
N SER A 88 -26.29 16.13 14.09
CA SER A 88 -25.75 15.72 15.41
C SER A 88 -24.28 16.16 15.66
N GLY A 89 -23.56 16.62 14.65
CA GLY A 89 -22.13 16.94 14.76
C GLY A 89 -21.21 15.73 14.92
N GLU A 90 -21.74 14.51 15.06
CA GLU A 90 -20.95 13.28 15.23
C GLU A 90 -20.04 13.01 14.04
N TRP A 91 -20.56 13.25 12.83
CA TRP A 91 -19.77 13.12 11.61
C TRP A 91 -18.58 14.08 11.56
N GLN A 92 -18.79 15.34 11.95
CA GLN A 92 -17.71 16.32 12.01
C GLN A 92 -16.65 15.95 13.06
N LYS A 93 -17.08 15.42 14.21
CA LYS A 93 -16.16 14.89 15.23
C LYS A 93 -15.39 13.68 14.72
N ALA A 94 -16.04 12.76 13.99
CA ALA A 94 -15.38 11.60 13.39
C ALA A 94 -14.34 12.02 12.33
N LYS A 95 -14.69 12.94 11.43
CA LYS A 95 -13.74 13.53 10.47
C LYS A 95 -12.58 14.24 11.16
N GLY A 96 -12.86 14.99 12.22
CA GLY A 96 -11.81 15.69 13.00
C GLY A 96 -10.82 14.72 13.63
N ARG A 97 -11.32 13.63 14.24
CA ARG A 97 -10.46 12.56 14.80
C ARG A 97 -9.60 11.89 13.72
N ALA A 98 -10.21 11.53 12.59
CA ALA A 98 -9.49 10.92 11.47
C ALA A 98 -8.42 11.86 10.92
N ARG A 99 -8.73 13.13 10.70
CA ARG A 99 -7.74 14.15 10.25
C ARG A 99 -6.58 14.30 11.24
N LYS A 100 -6.86 14.30 12.54
CA LYS A 100 -5.81 14.39 13.57
C LYS A 100 -4.90 13.17 13.54
N ALA A 101 -5.46 11.97 13.43
CA ALA A 101 -4.71 10.72 13.31
C ALA A 101 -3.84 10.70 12.05
N VAL A 102 -4.42 11.03 10.89
CA VAL A 102 -3.69 11.11 9.62
C VAL A 102 -2.57 12.15 9.68
N LYS A 103 -2.80 13.31 10.29
CA LYS A 103 -1.76 14.34 10.45
C LYS A 103 -0.62 13.87 11.35
N ALA A 104 -0.89 13.11 12.40
CA ALA A 104 0.15 12.54 13.27
C ALA A 104 1.01 11.53 12.50
N ILE A 105 0.38 10.58 11.79
CA ILE A 105 1.08 9.59 10.96
C ILE A 105 1.89 10.28 9.86
N ALA A 106 1.31 11.26 9.16
CA ALA A 106 2.00 12.01 8.12
C ALA A 106 3.22 12.76 8.67
N GLY A 107 3.10 13.33 9.87
CA GLY A 107 4.24 14.02 10.53
C GLY A 107 5.39 13.06 10.87
N GLU A 108 5.09 11.85 11.31
CA GLU A 108 6.07 10.80 11.57
C GLU A 108 6.75 10.32 10.28
N LEU A 109 5.95 10.03 9.24
CA LEU A 109 6.48 9.64 7.93
C LEU A 109 7.39 10.72 7.31
N ILE A 110 7.01 11.99 7.41
CA ILE A 110 7.83 13.11 6.91
C ILE A 110 9.17 13.18 7.64
N ARG A 111 9.18 12.97 8.97
CA ARG A 111 10.44 12.96 9.73
C ARG A 111 11.35 11.80 9.32
N LEU A 112 10.79 10.60 9.15
CA LEU A 112 11.55 9.44 8.68
C LEU A 112 12.10 9.66 7.27
N TYR A 113 11.29 10.21 6.38
CA TYR A 113 11.72 10.54 5.03
C TYR A 113 12.85 11.59 5.03
N ALA A 114 12.68 12.67 5.80
CA ALA A 114 13.71 13.71 5.92
C ALA A 114 15.02 13.17 6.52
N ALA A 115 14.93 12.34 7.57
CA ALA A 115 16.10 11.71 8.17
C ALA A 115 16.84 10.80 7.17
N ARG A 116 16.10 10.03 6.37
CA ARG A 116 16.69 9.16 5.33
C ARG A 116 17.35 9.98 4.23
N THR A 117 16.68 11.01 3.73
CA THR A 117 17.20 11.86 2.65
C THR A 117 18.45 12.64 3.09
N SER A 118 18.56 12.96 4.38
CA SER A 118 19.73 13.66 4.95
C SER A 118 20.84 12.71 5.39
N ALA A 119 20.59 11.40 5.46
CA ALA A 119 21.61 10.43 5.85
C ALA A 119 22.57 10.18 4.67
N PRO A 120 23.90 10.09 4.93
CA PRO A 120 24.83 9.65 3.91
C PRO A 120 24.55 8.19 3.57
N GLY A 121 24.42 7.88 2.28
CA GLY A 121 24.26 6.53 1.73
C GLY A 121 25.57 6.04 1.12
N PHE A 122 25.59 4.74 0.84
CA PHE A 122 26.66 4.14 0.06
C PHE A 122 26.27 4.19 -1.42
N ALA A 123 27.09 4.84 -2.25
CA ALA A 123 26.93 4.81 -3.70
C ALA A 123 27.56 3.52 -4.24
N PHE A 124 26.72 2.63 -4.76
CA PHE A 124 27.20 1.38 -5.34
C PHE A 124 27.91 1.61 -6.67
N SER A 125 28.88 0.76 -6.98
CA SER A 125 29.65 0.81 -8.21
C SER A 125 28.79 0.51 -9.45
N PRO A 126 29.16 0.99 -10.64
CA PRO A 126 28.55 0.55 -11.90
C PRO A 126 28.57 -0.97 -12.05
N ASP A 127 27.74 -1.50 -12.94
CA ASP A 127 27.61 -2.93 -13.15
C ASP A 127 28.94 -3.60 -13.55
N THR A 128 29.26 -4.67 -12.85
CA THR A 128 30.43 -5.52 -13.15
C THR A 128 30.11 -6.51 -14.27
N PRO A 129 31.13 -7.16 -14.87
CA PRO A 129 30.91 -8.28 -15.80
C PRO A 129 30.04 -9.40 -15.19
N TRP A 130 30.20 -9.71 -13.90
CA TRP A 130 29.39 -10.70 -13.20
C TRP A 130 27.91 -10.29 -13.06
N GLN A 131 27.64 -8.99 -12.93
CA GLN A 131 26.25 -8.49 -12.93
C GLN A 131 25.57 -8.80 -14.26
N ARG A 132 26.27 -8.58 -15.38
CA ARG A 132 25.76 -8.89 -16.72
C ARG A 132 25.58 -10.39 -16.92
N GLU A 133 26.55 -11.20 -16.51
CA GLU A 133 26.47 -12.66 -16.57
C GLU A 133 25.24 -13.19 -15.79
N LEU A 134 24.98 -12.66 -14.59
CA LEU A 134 23.77 -12.99 -13.84
C LEU A 134 22.49 -12.61 -14.60
N GLU A 135 22.46 -11.44 -15.20
CA GLU A 135 21.31 -10.94 -15.94
C GLU A 135 21.07 -11.73 -17.22
N ASP A 136 22.10 -12.01 -17.99
CA ASP A 136 22.05 -12.81 -19.22
C ASP A 136 21.63 -14.27 -18.95
N ALA A 137 21.93 -14.81 -17.76
CA ALA A 137 21.50 -16.14 -17.32
C ALA A 137 20.01 -16.21 -16.91
N PHE A 138 19.27 -15.13 -17.02
CA PHE A 138 17.84 -15.14 -16.73
C PHE A 138 17.07 -15.89 -17.82
N SER A 139 16.28 -16.91 -17.43
CA SER A 139 15.66 -17.86 -18.37
C SER A 139 14.44 -17.29 -19.12
N TYR A 140 14.04 -16.06 -18.85
CA TYR A 140 12.86 -15.41 -19.43
C TYR A 140 13.26 -14.11 -20.10
N ILE A 141 12.39 -13.62 -20.98
CA ILE A 141 12.55 -12.30 -21.59
C ILE A 141 11.87 -11.27 -20.68
N GLU A 142 12.60 -10.25 -20.29
CA GLU A 142 12.06 -9.16 -19.47
C GLU A 142 11.05 -8.32 -20.26
N THR A 143 10.00 -7.89 -19.56
CA THR A 143 9.08 -6.89 -20.11
C THR A 143 9.73 -5.50 -20.11
N PRO A 144 9.28 -4.56 -20.96
CA PRO A 144 9.77 -3.19 -20.95
C PRO A 144 9.70 -2.53 -19.57
N ASP A 145 8.64 -2.80 -18.79
CA ASP A 145 8.48 -2.26 -17.43
C ASP A 145 9.47 -2.86 -16.43
N GLN A 146 9.79 -4.16 -16.57
CA GLN A 146 10.84 -4.79 -15.77
C GLN A 146 12.20 -4.17 -16.06
N LEU A 147 12.57 -4.00 -17.33
CA LEU A 147 13.85 -3.38 -17.73
C LEU A 147 13.96 -1.95 -17.18
N SER A 148 12.94 -1.12 -17.39
CA SER A 148 12.96 0.25 -16.91
C SER A 148 13.03 0.32 -15.37
N THR A 149 12.36 -0.60 -14.67
CA THR A 149 12.41 -0.70 -13.21
C THR A 149 13.79 -1.12 -12.71
N ILE A 150 14.44 -2.08 -13.37
CA ILE A 150 15.80 -2.52 -13.05
C ILE A 150 16.78 -1.36 -13.20
N GLU A 151 16.71 -0.61 -14.30
CA GLU A 151 17.55 0.57 -14.51
C GLU A 151 17.32 1.65 -13.47
N ASP A 152 16.08 1.90 -13.11
CA ASP A 152 15.73 2.86 -12.06
C ASP A 152 16.28 2.47 -10.69
N VAL A 153 16.19 1.17 -10.32
CA VAL A 153 16.74 0.64 -9.08
C VAL A 153 18.27 0.79 -9.08
N LYS A 154 18.94 0.40 -10.15
CA LYS A 154 20.40 0.54 -10.28
C LYS A 154 20.83 1.99 -10.14
N ARG A 155 20.15 2.90 -10.83
CA ARG A 155 20.42 4.35 -10.77
C ARG A 155 20.24 4.90 -9.37
N ASP A 156 19.22 4.47 -8.63
CA ASP A 156 19.00 4.90 -7.25
C ASP A 156 20.05 4.33 -6.30
N MET A 157 20.51 3.08 -6.51
CA MET A 157 21.58 2.48 -5.73
C MET A 157 22.94 3.17 -5.92
N GLU A 158 23.20 3.72 -7.10
CA GLU A 158 24.46 4.44 -7.43
C GLU A 158 24.52 5.86 -6.87
N ARG A 159 23.46 6.33 -6.20
CA ARG A 159 23.40 7.66 -5.55
C ARG A 159 23.99 7.64 -4.15
N PRO A 160 24.56 8.78 -3.67
CA PRO A 160 25.19 8.85 -2.36
C PRO A 160 24.19 9.06 -1.20
N TYR A 161 22.97 8.57 -1.34
CA TYR A 161 21.95 8.56 -0.29
C TYR A 161 21.14 7.26 -0.32
N PRO A 162 20.59 6.82 0.83
CA PRO A 162 19.88 5.54 0.91
C PRO A 162 18.68 5.49 -0.03
N MET A 163 18.61 4.45 -0.86
CA MET A 163 17.47 4.20 -1.74
C MET A 163 16.23 3.83 -0.91
N ASP A 164 15.08 4.38 -1.30
CA ASP A 164 13.76 3.98 -0.82
C ASP A 164 12.81 3.93 -2.01
N ARG A 165 12.64 2.74 -2.56
CA ARG A 165 11.83 2.53 -3.77
C ARG A 165 10.79 1.43 -3.55
N ILE A 166 9.54 1.75 -3.84
CA ILE A 166 8.47 0.75 -3.91
C ILE A 166 8.33 0.26 -5.35
N ILE A 167 8.26 -1.08 -5.52
CA ILE A 167 8.04 -1.73 -6.80
C ILE A 167 6.64 -2.33 -6.79
N CYS A 168 5.76 -1.81 -7.64
CA CYS A 168 4.39 -2.28 -7.79
C CYS A 168 4.29 -3.18 -9.03
N GLY A 169 3.55 -4.28 -8.89
CA GLY A 169 3.29 -5.22 -9.98
C GLY A 169 2.41 -6.36 -9.48
N ASP A 170 1.69 -7.00 -10.39
CA ASP A 170 0.82 -8.12 -10.06
C ASP A 170 1.61 -9.37 -9.62
N VAL A 171 0.89 -10.35 -9.08
CA VAL A 171 1.47 -11.63 -8.67
C VAL A 171 2.01 -12.37 -9.91
N GLY A 172 3.23 -12.88 -9.83
CA GLY A 172 3.87 -13.59 -10.95
C GLY A 172 4.62 -12.72 -11.95
N TYR A 173 4.58 -11.39 -11.85
CA TYR A 173 5.25 -10.47 -12.77
C TYR A 173 6.74 -10.22 -12.46
N GLY A 174 7.43 -11.18 -11.87
CA GLY A 174 8.89 -11.17 -11.75
C GLY A 174 9.49 -10.15 -10.80
N LYS A 175 8.73 -9.58 -9.84
CA LYS A 175 9.27 -8.63 -8.83
C LYS A 175 10.50 -9.17 -8.09
N THR A 176 10.56 -10.48 -7.86
CA THR A 176 11.67 -11.14 -7.18
C THR A 176 12.98 -11.05 -7.98
N GLU A 177 12.92 -11.12 -9.32
CA GLU A 177 14.11 -10.98 -10.16
C GLU A 177 14.74 -9.59 -10.03
N ILE A 178 13.93 -8.55 -9.92
CA ILE A 178 14.42 -7.18 -9.68
C ILE A 178 15.17 -7.10 -8.34
N ALA A 179 14.62 -7.73 -7.30
CA ALA A 179 15.26 -7.80 -5.99
C ALA A 179 16.57 -8.63 -6.03
N ILE A 180 16.61 -9.72 -6.79
CA ILE A 180 17.81 -10.54 -7.00
C ILE A 180 18.92 -9.72 -7.63
N ARG A 181 18.66 -8.99 -8.71
CA ARG A 181 19.65 -8.14 -9.39
C ARG A 181 20.17 -7.01 -8.49
N ALA A 182 19.28 -6.37 -7.75
CA ALA A 182 19.66 -5.34 -6.77
C ALA A 182 20.53 -5.91 -5.64
N ALA A 183 20.16 -7.05 -5.09
CA ALA A 183 20.92 -7.72 -4.04
C ALA A 183 22.29 -8.16 -4.53
N PHE A 184 22.39 -8.69 -5.76
CA PHE A 184 23.65 -9.06 -6.37
C PHE A 184 24.60 -7.86 -6.51
N LYS A 185 24.11 -6.74 -7.02
CA LYS A 185 24.86 -5.49 -7.13
C LYS A 185 25.43 -5.04 -5.77
N ALA A 186 24.63 -5.13 -4.72
CA ALA A 186 25.08 -4.78 -3.37
C ALA A 186 26.17 -5.72 -2.85
N VAL A 187 26.05 -7.03 -3.11
CA VAL A 187 27.05 -8.02 -2.70
C VAL A 187 28.36 -7.87 -3.47
N GLN A 188 28.33 -7.46 -4.75
CA GLN A 188 29.53 -7.18 -5.54
C GLN A 188 30.41 -6.09 -4.89
N ASP A 189 29.81 -5.12 -4.24
CA ASP A 189 30.50 -4.08 -3.46
C ASP A 189 30.80 -4.48 -2.00
N GLY A 190 30.75 -5.77 -1.70
CA GLY A 190 31.05 -6.32 -0.38
C GLY A 190 30.01 -5.97 0.69
N LYS A 191 28.80 -5.58 0.30
CA LYS A 191 27.72 -5.28 1.24
C LYS A 191 26.87 -6.52 1.52
N GLN A 192 26.29 -6.56 2.71
CA GLN A 192 25.34 -7.59 3.10
C GLN A 192 23.93 -7.15 2.75
N VAL A 193 23.09 -8.11 2.39
CA VAL A 193 21.70 -7.88 2.02
C VAL A 193 20.77 -8.69 2.93
N ALA A 194 19.76 -8.05 3.47
CA ALA A 194 18.68 -8.69 4.21
C ALA A 194 17.37 -8.59 3.42
N VAL A 195 16.71 -9.73 3.21
CA VAL A 195 15.41 -9.81 2.54
C VAL A 195 14.37 -10.20 3.58
N LEU A 196 13.46 -9.27 3.90
CA LEU A 196 12.39 -9.51 4.86
C LEU A 196 11.12 -9.97 4.14
N VAL A 197 10.52 -11.06 4.63
CA VAL A 197 9.29 -11.63 4.09
C VAL A 197 8.32 -12.01 5.23
N PRO A 198 6.99 -11.95 5.00
CA PRO A 198 6.01 -12.08 6.08
C PRO A 198 5.79 -13.51 6.58
N THR A 199 6.18 -14.55 5.82
CA THR A 199 5.88 -15.94 6.18
C THR A 199 7.08 -16.86 6.03
N THR A 200 7.11 -17.93 6.81
CA THR A 200 8.15 -18.97 6.75
C THR A 200 8.20 -19.70 5.39
N LEU A 201 7.05 -19.85 4.74
CA LEU A 201 6.98 -20.44 3.40
C LEU A 201 7.71 -19.56 2.38
N LEU A 202 7.49 -18.25 2.44
CA LEU A 202 8.19 -17.30 1.57
C LEU A 202 9.69 -17.24 1.88
N VAL A 203 10.11 -17.40 3.14
CA VAL A 203 11.55 -17.52 3.47
C VAL A 203 12.16 -18.70 2.72
N GLN A 204 11.55 -19.88 2.78
CA GLN A 204 12.05 -21.06 2.08
C GLN A 204 12.07 -20.87 0.57
N GLN A 205 11.00 -20.35 0.01
CA GLN A 205 10.89 -20.11 -1.43
C GLN A 205 11.94 -19.11 -1.92
N HIS A 206 12.07 -17.97 -1.26
CA HIS A 206 13.07 -16.96 -1.65
C HIS A 206 14.50 -17.44 -1.42
N THR A 207 14.77 -18.12 -0.30
CA THR A 207 16.11 -18.70 -0.07
C THR A 207 16.51 -19.63 -1.20
N LYS A 208 15.59 -20.50 -1.63
CA LYS A 208 15.83 -21.42 -2.76
C LYS A 208 16.07 -20.64 -4.06
N THR A 209 15.18 -19.69 -4.41
CA THR A 209 15.29 -18.90 -5.65
C THR A 209 16.59 -18.10 -5.71
N PHE A 210 16.96 -17.42 -4.62
CA PHE A 210 18.22 -16.67 -4.55
C PHE A 210 19.44 -17.59 -4.65
N ALA A 211 19.43 -18.74 -3.95
CA ALA A 211 20.52 -19.72 -4.01
C ALA A 211 20.70 -20.30 -5.43
N GLU A 212 19.61 -20.62 -6.11
CA GLU A 212 19.63 -21.11 -7.49
C GLU A 212 20.19 -20.05 -8.45
N ARG A 213 19.75 -18.79 -8.33
CA ARG A 213 20.23 -17.69 -9.19
C ARG A 213 21.68 -17.32 -8.94
N TYR A 214 22.19 -17.53 -7.73
CA TYR A 214 23.59 -17.22 -7.37
C TYR A 214 24.51 -18.43 -7.40
N ALA A 215 24.05 -19.61 -7.87
CA ALA A 215 24.82 -20.85 -7.81
C ALA A 215 26.19 -20.81 -8.53
N GLY A 216 26.33 -19.96 -9.56
CA GLY A 216 27.58 -19.75 -10.28
C GLY A 216 28.56 -18.76 -9.62
N PHE A 217 28.17 -18.12 -8.48
CA PHE A 217 28.94 -17.04 -7.87
C PHE A 217 29.29 -17.36 -6.41
N PRO A 218 30.37 -16.83 -5.85
CA PRO A 218 30.82 -17.10 -4.49
C PRO A 218 29.97 -16.32 -3.46
N ILE A 219 28.64 -16.46 -3.52
CA ILE A 219 27.68 -15.76 -2.67
C ILE A 219 26.99 -16.77 -1.76
N LYS A 220 26.99 -16.48 -0.46
CA LYS A 220 26.30 -17.29 0.54
C LYS A 220 24.89 -16.76 0.78
N VAL A 221 23.89 -17.58 0.51
CA VAL A 221 22.47 -17.31 0.80
C VAL A 221 22.04 -18.13 2.00
N VAL A 222 21.43 -17.50 3.00
CA VAL A 222 20.97 -18.17 4.23
C VAL A 222 19.56 -17.71 4.56
N GLY A 223 18.64 -18.65 4.78
CA GLY A 223 17.29 -18.36 5.26
C GLY A 223 17.23 -18.41 6.78
N LEU A 224 16.56 -17.44 7.40
CA LEU A 224 16.28 -17.40 8.82
C LEU A 224 14.78 -17.41 9.07
N SER A 225 14.30 -18.41 9.80
CA SER A 225 12.88 -18.57 10.11
C SER A 225 12.71 -19.29 11.45
N ARG A 226 11.49 -19.42 11.95
CA ARG A 226 11.18 -20.17 13.17
C ARG A 226 11.58 -21.66 13.13
N PHE A 227 11.88 -22.20 11.94
CA PHE A 227 12.28 -23.59 11.77
C PHE A 227 13.79 -23.80 11.94
N ASN A 228 14.57 -22.74 12.06
CA ASN A 228 15.99 -22.84 12.33
C ASN A 228 16.21 -23.24 13.80
N SER A 229 17.25 -24.02 14.04
CA SER A 229 17.69 -24.37 15.39
C SER A 229 18.14 -23.14 16.19
N ALA A 230 18.09 -23.21 17.51
CA ALA A 230 18.56 -22.14 18.40
C ALA A 230 20.04 -21.75 18.14
N LYS A 231 20.86 -22.72 17.71
CA LYS A 231 22.27 -22.50 17.34
C LYS A 231 22.37 -21.69 16.03
N GLU A 232 21.64 -22.09 15.00
CA GLU A 232 21.59 -21.39 13.71
C GLU A 232 21.03 -19.98 13.88
N THR A 233 19.94 -19.83 14.63
CA THR A 233 19.32 -18.53 14.93
C THR A 233 20.29 -17.55 15.59
N LYS A 234 21.24 -18.04 16.39
CA LYS A 234 22.28 -17.21 16.99
C LYS A 234 23.47 -16.98 16.04
N THR A 235 23.84 -17.97 15.24
CA THR A 235 25.03 -17.90 14.38
C THR A 235 24.79 -17.06 13.14
N ILE A 236 23.61 -17.13 12.54
CA ILE A 236 23.27 -16.38 11.32
C ILE A 236 23.37 -14.86 11.53
N PRO A 237 22.73 -14.25 12.58
CA PRO A 237 22.87 -12.82 12.84
C PRO A 237 24.29 -12.38 13.24
N VAL A 238 25.07 -13.23 13.87
CA VAL A 238 26.46 -12.93 14.28
C VAL A 238 27.37 -12.81 13.06
N SER A 239 27.10 -13.56 11.99
CA SER A 239 27.80 -13.38 10.72
C SER A 239 27.36 -12.11 9.96
N TYR A 240 26.26 -11.47 10.40
CA TYR A 240 25.80 -10.14 10.00
C TYR A 240 26.15 -9.13 11.11
N THR A 241 27.36 -8.66 11.14
CA THR A 241 27.79 -7.65 12.12
C THR A 241 27.00 -6.34 11.89
N HIS A 242 25.89 -6.12 12.56
CA HIS A 242 25.06 -4.93 12.64
C HIS A 242 23.71 -4.90 11.88
N LEU A 243 22.95 -5.98 11.84
CA LEU A 243 21.52 -5.88 11.52
C LEU A 243 20.67 -6.09 12.79
N THR A 244 20.27 -5.01 13.43
CA THR A 244 19.10 -5.01 14.31
C THR A 244 17.86 -5.02 13.42
N LEU A 245 17.37 -6.20 13.08
CA LEU A 245 16.01 -6.36 12.55
C LEU A 245 15.04 -6.06 13.69
N PRO A 246 14.05 -5.16 13.51
CA PRO A 246 12.92 -5.12 14.43
C PRO A 246 12.21 -6.46 14.32
N THR A 247 12.41 -7.31 15.32
CA THR A 247 11.59 -8.51 15.52
C THR A 247 10.22 -8.04 15.96
N ASN A 248 9.30 -7.81 15.06
CA ASN A 248 7.89 -7.82 15.39
C ASN A 248 7.57 -9.27 15.82
N ARG A 249 7.74 -9.52 17.13
CA ARG A 249 7.05 -10.58 17.83
C ARG A 249 5.64 -10.07 18.09
N GLU A 250 4.75 -10.23 17.12
CA GLU A 250 3.32 -10.29 17.41
C GLU A 250 2.71 -11.39 16.55
N VAL A 251 2.29 -12.40 17.31
CA VAL A 251 1.43 -13.57 17.12
C VAL A 251 1.99 -14.72 16.35
#